data_e410f9efe80c92430f2a371e552d6f5a
#
_entry.id   e410f9efe80c92430f2a371e552d6f5a
#
_cell.length_a   1.000
_cell.length_b   1.000
_cell.length_c   1.000
_cell.angle_alpha   90.00
_cell.angle_beta   90.00
_cell.angle_gamma   90.00
#
_symmetry.space_group_name_H-M   'P 1'
#
loop_
_entity.id
_entity.type
_entity.pdbx_description
1 polymer ?
#
loop_
_entity_poly.entity_id
_entity_poly.type
_entity_poly.pdbx_seq_one_letter_code
_entity_poly.pdbx_strand_id
1 'polypeptide(L)'
;MNNFKKIGFSALAGSLVALTSASAVEMAVSGSARVTYANTDQTEVTGNPLGMNTSMGFTGAGDVNGYETTLFVTSADSVGGMSSASLSVNLGDMGVVSFDQGVGIGGISTIDDKTPSAYEEVWDGLDAVVGDANGLVGGGNAGVIVYSNTFMDTGVSLQYGKGASATNADNGTSGASSGSSWDVALTNSTMMDGMDVGFGYGKIANNAPGANGSDIDEHMVAFVNYTVGPVTAGYTQAQISTGVQGGASEHATGWGVAVNLMDNLSASYGEREVEQENASAAHVTEDMEGYAVSYTMGSATIAFQNNETGNNGGTNGTNDENTEIALSLSF
;
A
#
# COMPACT_ATOMS: atom_id res chain seq x y z
N MET A 1 5.33 25.43 -14.01
CA MET A 1 5.80 24.05 -14.02
C MET A 1 5.96 23.65 -12.56
N ASN A 2 4.92 23.18 -11.96
CA ASN A 2 4.93 22.82 -10.54
C ASN A 2 4.64 21.33 -10.42
N ASN A 3 5.66 20.60 -10.01
CA ASN A 3 5.52 19.21 -9.64
C ASN A 3 4.74 19.15 -8.34
N PHE A 4 3.45 18.93 -8.41
CA PHE A 4 2.64 18.55 -7.26
C PHE A 4 3.07 17.14 -6.85
N LYS A 5 3.91 17.08 -5.84
CA LYS A 5 4.28 15.81 -5.21
C LYS A 5 3.06 15.30 -4.47
N LYS A 6 2.71 14.07 -4.80
CA LYS A 6 1.70 13.26 -4.15
C LYS A 6 1.79 13.42 -2.65
N ILE A 7 0.73 13.86 -2.03
CA ILE A 7 0.52 13.75 -0.60
C ILE A 7 -0.05 12.35 -0.43
N GLY A 8 0.81 11.43 -0.22
CA GLY A 8 0.50 10.03 -0.02
C GLY A 8 1.81 9.31 0.17
N PHE A 9 2.10 8.97 1.39
CA PHE A 9 3.18 8.13 1.87
C PHE A 9 4.62 8.48 1.48
N SER A 10 5.38 8.70 2.52
CA SER A 10 6.83 8.75 2.61
C SER A 10 7.52 9.85 1.81
N ALA A 11 7.57 11.03 2.38
CA ALA A 11 8.79 11.80 2.27
C ALA A 11 9.91 11.05 2.99
N LEU A 12 10.35 9.92 2.44
CA LEU A 12 11.61 9.30 2.82
C LEU A 12 12.73 10.16 2.21
N ALA A 13 12.88 11.36 2.74
CA ALA A 13 14.01 12.23 2.41
C ALA A 13 15.21 11.72 3.21
N GLY A 14 15.80 10.64 2.73
CA GLY A 14 17.08 10.19 3.26
C GLY A 14 18.16 11.23 3.05
N SER A 15 18.88 11.58 4.08
CA SER A 15 20.12 12.34 3.94
C SER A 15 21.17 11.45 3.30
N LEU A 16 21.52 11.74 2.04
CA LEU A 16 22.55 11.04 1.30
C LEU A 16 23.93 11.40 1.86
N VAL A 17 24.61 10.49 2.49
CA VAL A 17 26.04 10.60 2.76
C VAL A 17 26.78 9.90 1.62
N ALA A 18 27.18 10.65 0.61
CA ALA A 18 27.99 10.11 -0.49
C ALA A 18 29.45 9.94 -0.04
N LEU A 19 29.91 8.69 -0.05
CA LEU A 19 31.35 8.37 0.06
C LEU A 19 31.86 8.09 -1.36
N THR A 20 32.66 9.00 -1.91
CA THR A 20 33.25 8.85 -3.25
C THR A 20 34.54 8.04 -3.22
N SER A 21 34.51 6.82 -3.75
CA SER A 21 35.69 6.10 -4.23
C SER A 21 35.35 5.31 -5.49
N ALA A 22 36.34 5.11 -6.37
CA ALA A 22 36.19 4.53 -7.71
C ALA A 22 35.78 3.05 -7.67
N SER A 23 34.54 2.78 -7.76
CA SER A 23 33.70 1.57 -7.63
C SER A 23 32.76 1.70 -6.43
N ALA A 24 32.41 2.92 -6.03
CA ALA A 24 31.69 3.16 -4.80
C ALA A 24 30.23 2.70 -4.94
N VAL A 25 29.86 1.74 -4.14
CA VAL A 25 28.49 1.54 -3.74
C VAL A 25 28.06 2.79 -2.99
N GLU A 26 27.09 3.51 -3.53
CA GLU A 26 26.43 4.59 -2.79
C GLU A 26 25.59 3.97 -1.68
N MET A 27 25.82 4.39 -0.46
CA MET A 27 25.03 3.94 0.69
C MET A 27 24.22 5.12 1.22
N ALA A 28 22.91 4.89 1.38
CA ALA A 28 22.00 5.81 2.02
C ALA A 28 21.32 5.16 3.21
N VAL A 29 21.11 5.93 4.24
CA VAL A 29 20.31 5.56 5.41
C VAL A 29 19.15 6.53 5.52
N SER A 30 17.97 6.00 5.72
CA SER A 30 16.76 6.79 5.95
C SER A 30 16.08 6.31 7.21
N GLY A 31 15.31 7.16 7.84
CA GLY A 31 14.57 6.80 9.03
C GLY A 31 13.30 7.61 9.18
N SER A 32 12.33 7.04 9.86
CA SER A 32 11.13 7.74 10.28
C SER A 32 10.68 7.28 11.66
N ALA A 33 9.99 8.15 12.36
CA ALA A 33 9.29 7.84 13.59
C ALA A 33 7.93 8.53 13.56
N ARG A 34 6.87 7.80 13.95
CA ARG A 34 5.53 8.33 14.11
C ARG A 34 5.07 8.06 15.53
N VAL A 35 4.62 9.07 16.21
CA VAL A 35 3.98 8.97 17.54
C VAL A 35 2.53 9.32 17.36
N THR A 36 1.65 8.48 17.86
CA THR A 36 0.20 8.63 17.74
C THR A 36 -0.48 8.73 19.11
N TYR A 37 -1.55 9.46 19.16
CA TYR A 37 -2.60 9.37 20.16
C TYR A 37 -3.88 8.99 19.46
N ALA A 38 -4.39 7.79 19.74
CA ALA A 38 -5.61 7.27 19.15
C ALA A 38 -6.70 7.15 20.22
N ASN A 39 -7.91 7.54 19.87
CA ASN A 39 -9.09 7.37 20.69
C ASN A 39 -10.09 6.51 19.90
N THR A 40 -10.10 5.22 20.20
CA THR A 40 -11.03 4.24 19.68
C THR A 40 -11.95 3.77 20.79
N ASP A 41 -13.11 3.25 20.47
CA ASP A 41 -14.05 2.70 21.45
C ASP A 41 -13.42 1.66 22.38
N GLN A 42 -12.41 0.92 21.90
CA GLN A 42 -11.72 -0.09 22.68
C GLN A 42 -10.58 0.47 23.53
N THR A 43 -9.85 1.48 23.06
CA THR A 43 -8.77 2.12 23.82
C THR A 43 -9.27 2.93 25.00
N GLU A 44 -10.45 3.50 24.91
CA GLU A 44 -11.09 4.20 26.02
C GLU A 44 -11.36 3.31 27.22
N VAL A 45 -11.63 2.04 26.97
CA VAL A 45 -12.05 1.08 28.02
C VAL A 45 -10.87 0.27 28.56
N THR A 46 -9.88 -0.11 27.75
CA THR A 46 -8.91 -1.14 28.11
C THR A 46 -7.46 -0.88 27.71
N GLY A 47 -7.17 0.11 26.86
CA GLY A 47 -5.87 0.27 26.21
C GLY A 47 -5.08 1.51 26.62
N ASN A 48 -3.88 1.61 26.06
CA ASN A 48 -3.05 2.80 26.09
C ASN A 48 -3.20 3.54 24.78
N PRO A 49 -3.70 4.78 24.77
CA PRO A 49 -3.94 5.55 23.53
C PRO A 49 -2.67 5.99 22.82
N LEU A 50 -1.51 5.85 23.47
CA LEU A 50 -0.23 6.28 22.88
C LEU A 50 0.44 5.15 22.12
N GLY A 51 0.73 5.37 20.85
CA GLY A 51 1.49 4.50 19.98
C GLY A 51 2.78 5.14 19.49
N MET A 52 3.71 4.30 19.06
CA MET A 52 4.90 4.75 18.34
C MET A 52 5.29 3.67 17.31
N ASN A 53 5.52 4.13 16.10
CA ASN A 53 6.01 3.32 15.00
C ASN A 53 7.34 3.91 14.51
N THR A 54 8.27 3.06 14.12
CA THR A 54 9.58 3.50 13.62
C THR A 54 10.00 2.68 12.41
N SER A 55 10.71 3.30 11.49
CA SER A 55 11.33 2.59 10.37
C SER A 55 12.75 3.09 10.12
N MET A 56 13.63 2.16 9.73
CA MET A 56 14.97 2.48 9.25
C MET A 56 15.23 1.70 7.96
N GLY A 57 15.64 2.41 6.92
CA GLY A 57 16.00 1.84 5.62
C GLY A 57 17.48 2.02 5.31
N PHE A 58 18.08 1.00 4.71
CA PHE A 58 19.44 1.01 4.21
C PHE A 58 19.40 0.70 2.72
N THR A 59 19.90 1.61 1.91
CA THR A 59 20.01 1.44 0.46
C THR A 59 21.47 1.36 0.07
N GLY A 60 21.85 0.34 -0.67
CA GLY A 60 23.13 0.24 -1.35
C GLY A 60 22.91 0.22 -2.85
N ALA A 61 23.50 1.15 -3.59
CA ALA A 61 23.39 1.20 -5.04
C ALA A 61 24.79 1.20 -5.69
N GLY A 62 24.93 0.49 -6.80
CA GLY A 62 26.22 0.41 -7.50
C GLY A 62 26.09 -0.26 -8.86
N ASP A 63 27.12 -0.14 -9.68
CA ASP A 63 27.22 -0.83 -10.97
C ASP A 63 27.74 -2.26 -10.78
N VAL A 64 27.02 -3.23 -11.31
CA VAL A 64 27.42 -4.63 -11.38
C VAL A 64 27.47 -5.05 -12.85
N ASN A 65 28.65 -5.13 -13.41
CA ASN A 65 28.89 -5.51 -14.81
C ASN A 65 28.15 -4.63 -15.85
N GLY A 66 28.05 -3.33 -15.59
CA GLY A 66 27.36 -2.38 -16.47
C GLY A 66 25.86 -2.21 -16.19
N TYR A 67 25.34 -2.84 -15.15
CA TYR A 67 23.95 -2.70 -14.72
C TYR A 67 23.87 -2.01 -13.36
N GLU A 68 23.09 -0.96 -13.27
CA GLU A 68 22.77 -0.34 -11.99
C GLU A 68 21.97 -1.34 -11.13
N THR A 69 22.52 -1.65 -9.98
CA THR A 69 21.94 -2.62 -9.04
C THR A 69 21.71 -1.96 -7.70
N THR A 70 20.53 -2.13 -7.16
CA THR A 70 20.11 -1.56 -5.87
C THR A 70 19.67 -2.65 -4.92
N LEU A 71 20.24 -2.66 -3.72
CA LEU A 71 19.78 -3.43 -2.58
C LEU A 71 19.13 -2.48 -1.58
N PHE A 72 17.89 -2.76 -1.21
CA PHE A 72 17.19 -2.08 -0.13
C PHE A 72 16.86 -3.06 0.99
N VAL A 73 17.10 -2.66 2.23
CA VAL A 73 16.75 -3.44 3.43
C VAL A 73 16.16 -2.50 4.45
N THR A 74 15.05 -2.89 5.06
CA THR A 74 14.36 -2.06 6.06
C THR A 74 14.01 -2.84 7.31
N SER A 75 13.96 -2.13 8.43
CA SER A 75 13.38 -2.56 9.69
C SER A 75 12.22 -1.64 10.02
N ALA A 76 11.04 -2.20 10.20
CA ALA A 76 9.85 -1.47 10.64
C ALA A 76 9.38 -2.05 11.98
N ASP A 77 9.03 -1.18 12.91
CA ASP A 77 8.42 -1.48 14.22
C ASP A 77 9.20 -2.45 15.13
N SER A 78 10.44 -2.76 14.78
CA SER A 78 11.21 -3.76 15.48
C SER A 78 12.66 -3.31 15.67
N VAL A 79 13.11 -3.32 16.90
CA VAL A 79 14.51 -3.02 17.26
C VAL A 79 15.44 -4.24 17.06
N GLY A 80 14.92 -5.38 16.62
CA GLY A 80 15.65 -6.64 16.65
C GLY A 80 15.83 -7.36 15.33
N GLY A 81 15.35 -6.85 14.19
CA GLY A 81 15.46 -7.56 12.91
C GLY A 81 15.10 -6.70 11.70
N MET A 82 15.54 -7.14 10.53
CA MET A 82 15.10 -6.56 9.26
C MET A 82 13.75 -7.17 8.89
N SER A 83 12.78 -6.34 8.53
CA SER A 83 11.43 -6.77 8.20
C SER A 83 11.29 -7.14 6.73
N SER A 84 11.99 -6.42 5.86
CA SER A 84 11.82 -6.54 4.41
C SER A 84 13.10 -6.21 3.67
N ALA A 85 13.24 -6.75 2.45
CA ALA A 85 14.36 -6.46 1.57
C ALA A 85 13.94 -6.54 0.10
N SER A 86 14.60 -5.79 -0.79
CA SER A 86 14.48 -5.95 -2.23
C SER A 86 15.83 -5.80 -2.91
N LEU A 87 15.99 -6.53 -4.01
CA LEU A 87 17.16 -6.44 -4.90
C LEU A 87 16.65 -6.10 -6.30
N SER A 88 17.09 -4.98 -6.86
CA SER A 88 16.69 -4.50 -8.18
C SER A 88 17.88 -4.38 -9.12
N VAL A 89 17.67 -4.75 -10.36
CA VAL A 89 18.65 -4.59 -11.47
C VAL A 89 17.98 -3.79 -12.58
N ASN A 90 18.55 -2.63 -12.88
CA ASN A 90 18.10 -1.76 -13.95
C ASN A 90 18.74 -2.19 -15.27
N LEU A 91 17.92 -2.62 -16.24
CA LEU A 91 18.33 -3.09 -17.55
C LEU A 91 18.26 -1.98 -18.62
N GLY A 92 18.19 -0.72 -18.21
CA GLY A 92 18.02 0.44 -19.10
C GLY A 92 16.65 0.45 -19.78
N ASP A 93 16.61 0.58 -21.10
CA ASP A 93 15.35 0.62 -21.86
C ASP A 93 14.51 -0.67 -21.74
N MET A 94 15.11 -1.74 -21.27
CA MET A 94 14.40 -3.01 -21.03
C MET A 94 13.67 -3.04 -19.67
N GLY A 95 13.76 -1.98 -18.87
CA GLY A 95 13.08 -1.87 -17.58
C GLY A 95 13.89 -2.38 -16.40
N VAL A 96 13.22 -2.60 -15.29
CA VAL A 96 13.81 -3.05 -14.02
C VAL A 96 13.27 -4.42 -13.66
N VAL A 97 14.16 -5.34 -13.31
CA VAL A 97 13.82 -6.64 -12.72
C VAL A 97 14.22 -6.62 -11.26
N SER A 98 13.29 -7.02 -10.40
CA SER A 98 13.51 -7.03 -8.96
C SER A 98 13.10 -8.36 -8.34
N PHE A 99 13.79 -8.72 -7.26
CA PHE A 99 13.31 -9.70 -6.31
C PHE A 99 12.86 -8.97 -5.06
N ASP A 100 11.61 -9.14 -4.68
CA ASP A 100 11.01 -8.49 -3.52
C ASP A 100 10.74 -9.49 -2.40
N GLN A 101 11.12 -9.10 -1.22
CA GLN A 101 10.90 -9.84 0.01
C GLN A 101 10.17 -8.97 1.04
N GLY A 102 8.94 -8.60 0.72
CA GLY A 102 8.03 -7.91 1.61
C GLY A 102 8.14 -6.39 1.64
N VAL A 103 8.80 -5.77 0.65
CA VAL A 103 8.83 -4.31 0.53
C VAL A 103 7.58 -3.76 -0.17
N GLY A 104 6.98 -4.55 -1.09
CA GLY A 104 5.80 -4.13 -1.86
C GLY A 104 6.14 -3.19 -3.03
N ILE A 105 7.20 -3.51 -3.80
CA ILE A 105 7.70 -2.62 -4.85
C ILE A 105 6.99 -2.76 -6.20
N GLY A 106 6.02 -3.67 -6.33
CA GLY A 106 5.38 -3.90 -7.63
C GLY A 106 4.02 -4.56 -7.57
N GLY A 107 3.44 -4.72 -8.75
CA GLY A 107 2.16 -5.38 -8.92
C GLY A 107 0.95 -4.53 -8.53
N ILE A 108 -0.17 -5.21 -8.34
CA ILE A 108 -1.48 -4.60 -8.06
C ILE A 108 -1.50 -3.83 -6.73
N SER A 109 -0.72 -4.26 -5.74
CA SER A 109 -0.63 -3.60 -4.44
C SER A 109 -0.02 -2.18 -4.49
N THR A 110 0.58 -1.80 -5.61
CA THR A 110 1.06 -0.42 -5.80
C THR A 110 -0.03 0.57 -6.19
N ILE A 111 -1.21 0.08 -6.52
CA ILE A 111 -2.34 0.89 -7.01
C ILE A 111 -3.67 0.62 -6.30
N ASP A 112 -3.68 -0.22 -5.29
CA ASP A 112 -4.87 -0.61 -4.55
C ASP A 112 -5.42 0.50 -3.65
N ASP A 113 -4.56 1.40 -3.24
CA ASP A 113 -4.84 2.50 -2.36
C ASP A 113 -4.47 3.85 -3.02
N LYS A 114 -5.44 4.42 -3.74
CA LYS A 114 -5.21 5.66 -4.51
C LYS A 114 -6.30 6.72 -4.28
N THR A 115 -7.17 6.53 -3.31
CA THR A 115 -8.15 7.55 -2.94
C THR A 115 -7.44 8.76 -2.33
N PRO A 116 -7.71 9.99 -2.80
CA PRO A 116 -7.04 11.19 -2.29
C PRO A 116 -7.33 11.44 -0.81
N SER A 117 -6.27 11.50 0.00
CA SER A 117 -6.35 11.83 1.42
C SER A 117 -5.28 12.86 1.82
N ALA A 118 -5.51 13.59 2.90
CA ALA A 118 -4.54 14.52 3.50
C ALA A 118 -3.61 13.82 4.50
N TYR A 119 -3.99 12.65 5.01
CA TYR A 119 -3.19 11.86 5.94
C TYR A 119 -3.30 10.38 5.60
N GLU A 120 -4.06 9.60 6.31
CA GLU A 120 -4.29 8.18 6.02
C GLU A 120 -5.71 7.96 5.45
N GLU A 121 -6.04 6.74 5.10
CA GLU A 121 -7.29 6.40 4.45
C GLU A 121 -8.45 6.35 5.44
N VAL A 122 -9.68 6.39 4.93
CA VAL A 122 -10.90 6.41 5.75
C VAL A 122 -11.15 5.14 6.56
N TRP A 123 -10.42 4.06 6.30
CA TRP A 123 -10.50 2.80 7.07
C TRP A 123 -9.37 2.66 8.09
N ASP A 124 -8.40 3.58 8.10
CA ASP A 124 -7.25 3.45 8.99
C ASP A 124 -7.65 3.67 10.45
N GLY A 125 -7.15 2.80 11.31
CA GLY A 125 -7.44 2.81 12.73
C GLY A 125 -8.80 2.23 13.14
N LEU A 126 -9.65 1.82 12.18
CA LEU A 126 -10.91 1.12 12.48
C LEU A 126 -10.65 -0.36 12.76
N ASP A 127 -11.38 -0.93 13.72
CA ASP A 127 -11.27 -2.33 14.10
C ASP A 127 -12.03 -3.25 13.13
N ALA A 128 -11.50 -4.45 12.91
CA ALA A 128 -12.18 -5.54 12.22
C ALA A 128 -12.79 -5.18 10.85
N VAL A 129 -12.19 -4.22 10.14
CA VAL A 129 -12.60 -3.87 8.77
C VAL A 129 -12.62 -5.11 7.89
N VAL A 130 -13.66 -5.26 7.08
CA VAL A 130 -13.90 -6.45 6.28
C VAL A 130 -12.82 -6.65 5.23
N GLY A 131 -12.33 -7.87 5.18
CA GLY A 131 -11.51 -8.42 4.11
C GLY A 131 -10.27 -7.63 3.80
N ASP A 132 -9.94 -7.56 2.54
CA ASP A 132 -8.85 -6.70 2.05
C ASP A 132 -9.35 -5.26 1.86
N ALA A 133 -9.98 -4.71 2.89
CA ALA A 133 -10.41 -3.32 2.91
C ALA A 133 -9.26 -2.36 2.62
N ASN A 134 -8.04 -2.78 2.96
CA ASN A 134 -6.80 -2.07 2.65
C ASN A 134 -6.41 -2.09 1.17
N GLY A 135 -7.31 -2.54 0.29
CA GLY A 135 -7.02 -2.72 -1.11
C GLY A 135 -6.91 -4.19 -1.49
N LEU A 136 -6.75 -4.44 -2.78
CA LEU A 136 -6.58 -5.78 -3.30
C LEU A 136 -5.11 -6.15 -3.26
N VAL A 137 -4.79 -7.07 -2.41
CA VAL A 137 -3.43 -7.60 -2.35
C VAL A 137 -3.30 -8.69 -3.43
N GLY A 138 -2.52 -8.43 -4.47
CA GLY A 138 -1.96 -9.49 -5.30
C GLY A 138 -1.17 -10.45 -4.40
N GLY A 139 -0.90 -11.64 -4.80
CA GLY A 139 -0.41 -12.81 -4.06
C GLY A 139 0.73 -12.69 -3.06
N GLY A 140 0.75 -11.62 -2.31
CA GLY A 140 1.79 -11.31 -1.35
C GLY A 140 3.05 -10.73 -2.02
N ASN A 141 3.78 -9.98 -1.27
CA ASN A 141 4.99 -9.28 -1.72
C ASN A 141 6.29 -9.91 -1.17
N ALA A 142 6.24 -11.12 -0.64
CA ALA A 142 7.40 -11.82 -0.09
C ALA A 142 7.86 -12.98 -0.98
N GLY A 143 9.07 -12.87 -1.52
CA GLY A 143 9.66 -13.87 -2.41
C GLY A 143 9.10 -13.84 -3.83
N VAL A 144 8.80 -12.66 -4.32
CA VAL A 144 8.23 -12.44 -5.65
C VAL A 144 9.24 -11.83 -6.61
N ILE A 145 9.06 -12.11 -7.88
CA ILE A 145 9.78 -11.44 -8.97
C ILE A 145 8.89 -10.33 -9.51
N VAL A 146 9.45 -9.14 -9.60
CA VAL A 146 8.78 -7.95 -10.14
C VAL A 146 9.51 -7.49 -11.40
N TYR A 147 8.76 -7.15 -12.42
CA TYR A 147 9.25 -6.43 -13.59
C TYR A 147 8.50 -5.12 -13.71
N SER A 148 9.21 -4.03 -13.89
CA SER A 148 8.61 -2.71 -14.13
C SER A 148 9.26 -1.99 -15.31
N ASN A 149 8.45 -1.30 -16.09
CA ASN A 149 8.89 -0.45 -17.21
C ASN A 149 7.83 0.60 -17.52
N THR A 150 8.18 1.56 -18.37
CA THR A 150 7.25 2.54 -18.91
C THR A 150 7.22 2.42 -20.43
N PHE A 151 6.04 2.19 -20.99
CA PHE A 151 5.81 2.10 -22.44
C PHE A 151 4.80 3.18 -22.86
N MET A 152 5.19 4.08 -23.75
CA MET A 152 4.32 5.17 -24.25
C MET A 152 3.60 5.90 -23.09
N ASP A 153 4.39 6.36 -22.13
CA ASP A 153 3.93 7.05 -20.92
C ASP A 153 3.04 6.21 -19.98
N THR A 154 2.84 4.92 -20.27
CA THR A 154 2.13 4.00 -19.38
C THR A 154 3.12 3.19 -18.57
N GLY A 155 3.06 3.35 -17.25
CA GLY A 155 3.78 2.50 -16.31
C GLY A 155 3.16 1.10 -16.31
N VAL A 156 4.01 0.08 -16.38
CA VAL A 156 3.64 -1.33 -16.33
C VAL A 156 4.41 -1.97 -15.20
N SER A 157 3.72 -2.66 -14.29
CA SER A 157 4.31 -3.49 -13.26
C SER A 157 3.72 -4.89 -13.34
N LEU A 158 4.57 -5.90 -13.39
CA LEU A 158 4.20 -7.32 -13.40
C LEU A 158 4.81 -7.95 -12.17
N GLN A 159 4.04 -8.78 -11.47
CA GLN A 159 4.52 -9.52 -10.32
C GLN A 159 4.20 -11.00 -10.47
N TYR A 160 5.12 -11.85 -10.00
CA TYR A 160 4.95 -13.30 -9.95
C TYR A 160 5.53 -13.87 -8.66
N GLY A 161 4.73 -14.63 -7.93
CA GLY A 161 5.11 -15.42 -6.77
C GLY A 161 4.78 -16.90 -6.93
N LYS A 162 5.63 -17.79 -6.45
CA LYS A 162 5.42 -19.24 -6.56
C LYS A 162 4.94 -19.89 -5.27
N GLY A 163 4.34 -19.21 -4.40
CA GLY A 163 3.85 -19.79 -3.15
C GLY A 163 3.92 -18.79 -2.03
N ALA A 164 3.32 -19.12 -0.89
CA ALA A 164 3.36 -18.24 0.27
C ALA A 164 4.72 -18.30 0.94
N SER A 165 5.18 -17.15 1.33
CA SER A 165 6.34 -16.84 2.15
C SER A 165 7.70 -17.28 1.58
N ALA A 166 8.50 -16.30 1.24
CA ALA A 166 9.93 -16.45 1.13
C ALA A 166 10.56 -16.58 2.52
N THR A 167 11.67 -17.26 2.58
CA THR A 167 12.56 -17.24 3.75
C THR A 167 13.79 -16.40 3.44
N ASN A 168 14.46 -15.93 4.48
CA ASN A 168 15.80 -15.32 4.36
C ASN A 168 16.90 -16.36 4.09
N ALA A 169 16.55 -17.54 3.62
CA ALA A 169 17.49 -18.64 3.36
C ALA A 169 17.81 -18.74 1.87
N ASP A 170 19.04 -19.11 1.57
CA ASP A 170 19.55 -19.28 0.20
C ASP A 170 18.82 -20.35 -0.61
N ASN A 171 18.09 -21.23 0.05
CA ASN A 171 17.50 -22.44 -0.54
C ASN A 171 15.98 -22.36 -0.70
N GLY A 172 15.38 -21.22 -0.43
CA GLY A 172 13.93 -21.06 -0.43
C GLY A 172 13.21 -21.87 0.65
N THR A 173 11.90 -22.04 0.52
CA THR A 173 11.06 -22.79 1.47
C THR A 173 10.53 -24.06 0.83
N SER A 174 10.55 -25.17 1.57
CA SER A 174 9.84 -26.40 1.20
C SER A 174 8.49 -26.47 1.90
N GLY A 175 7.45 -26.94 1.21
CA GLY A 175 6.14 -27.22 1.81
C GLY A 175 5.21 -26.01 1.81
N ALA A 176 5.14 -25.28 0.72
CA ALA A 176 4.18 -24.19 0.53
C ALA A 176 2.74 -24.69 0.68
N SER A 177 1.96 -23.99 1.48
CA SER A 177 0.52 -24.23 1.66
C SER A 177 -0.34 -23.44 0.67
N SER A 178 0.24 -22.52 -0.10
CA SER A 178 -0.44 -21.74 -1.12
C SER A 178 0.17 -21.95 -2.50
N GLY A 179 -0.62 -21.70 -3.53
CA GLY A 179 -0.20 -21.80 -4.91
C GLY A 179 0.54 -20.57 -5.42
N SER A 180 0.76 -20.53 -6.72
CA SER A 180 1.37 -19.38 -7.38
C SER A 180 0.38 -18.22 -7.50
N SER A 181 0.94 -17.03 -7.54
CA SER A 181 0.22 -15.78 -7.83
C SER A 181 0.88 -15.03 -8.97
N TRP A 182 0.11 -14.24 -9.66
CA TRP A 182 0.62 -13.26 -10.60
C TRP A 182 -0.35 -12.09 -10.69
N ASP A 183 0.16 -10.93 -10.95
CA ASP A 183 -0.64 -9.74 -11.18
C ASP A 183 0.06 -8.74 -12.11
N VAL A 184 -0.72 -7.80 -12.60
CA VAL A 184 -0.30 -6.69 -13.44
C VAL A 184 -0.94 -5.41 -12.95
N ALA A 185 -0.15 -4.34 -12.91
CA ALA A 185 -0.64 -2.98 -12.71
C ALA A 185 -0.21 -2.08 -13.86
N LEU A 186 -1.13 -1.26 -14.32
CA LEU A 186 -0.95 -0.25 -15.35
C LEU A 186 -1.30 1.12 -14.77
N THR A 187 -0.45 2.11 -15.00
CA THR A 187 -0.68 3.48 -14.55
C THR A 187 -0.37 4.48 -15.64
N ASN A 188 -1.13 5.57 -15.72
CA ASN A 188 -0.84 6.66 -16.65
C ASN A 188 -1.28 8.00 -16.04
N SER A 189 -0.36 8.96 -16.02
CA SER A 189 -0.57 10.32 -15.52
C SER A 189 -0.41 11.40 -16.60
N THR A 190 -0.35 11.00 -17.86
CA THR A 190 -0.10 11.90 -19.00
C THR A 190 -1.25 11.95 -20.00
N MET A 191 -2.30 11.12 -19.84
CA MET A 191 -3.47 11.10 -20.75
C MET A 191 -4.18 12.46 -20.82
N MET A 192 -4.24 13.15 -19.68
CA MET A 192 -4.80 14.49 -19.55
C MET A 192 -4.10 15.22 -18.42
N ASP A 193 -3.90 16.52 -18.56
CA ASP A 193 -3.26 17.34 -17.53
C ASP A 193 -4.07 17.26 -16.21
N GLY A 194 -3.39 16.93 -15.13
CA GLY A 194 -3.98 16.72 -13.81
C GLY A 194 -4.65 15.36 -13.57
N MET A 195 -4.75 14.48 -14.57
CA MET A 195 -5.35 13.15 -14.43
C MET A 195 -4.29 12.08 -14.12
N ASP A 196 -4.59 11.21 -13.15
CA ASP A 196 -3.84 9.99 -12.83
C ASP A 196 -4.81 8.82 -12.80
N VAL A 197 -4.52 7.78 -13.57
CA VAL A 197 -5.39 6.60 -13.70
C VAL A 197 -4.57 5.34 -13.54
N GLY A 198 -5.20 4.29 -13.02
CA GLY A 198 -4.60 2.98 -12.95
C GLY A 198 -5.61 1.87 -13.05
N PHE A 199 -5.11 0.73 -13.47
CA PHE A 199 -5.84 -0.53 -13.55
C PHE A 199 -4.92 -1.67 -13.15
N GLY A 200 -5.41 -2.58 -12.31
CA GLY A 200 -4.71 -3.79 -11.92
C GLY A 200 -5.60 -5.02 -11.99
N TYR A 201 -4.97 -6.15 -12.30
CA TYR A 201 -5.60 -7.45 -12.30
C TYR A 201 -4.61 -8.51 -11.85
N GLY A 202 -5.07 -9.45 -11.02
CA GLY A 202 -4.23 -10.53 -10.51
C GLY A 202 -5.01 -11.80 -10.18
N LYS A 203 -4.25 -12.88 -10.00
CA LYS A 203 -4.78 -14.18 -9.59
C LYS A 203 -3.89 -14.81 -8.53
N ILE A 204 -4.55 -15.40 -7.54
CA ILE A 204 -3.91 -16.17 -6.49
C ILE A 204 -4.49 -17.57 -6.50
N ALA A 205 -3.65 -18.59 -6.61
CA ALA A 205 -4.09 -19.97 -6.48
C ALA A 205 -4.08 -20.37 -5.00
N ASN A 206 -5.24 -20.68 -4.45
CA ASN A 206 -5.39 -21.19 -3.10
C ASN A 206 -5.25 -22.72 -3.12
N ASN A 207 -4.10 -23.22 -2.67
CA ASN A 207 -3.84 -24.65 -2.55
C ASN A 207 -4.07 -25.14 -1.10
N ALA A 208 -5.19 -24.81 -0.50
CA ALA A 208 -5.52 -25.33 0.81
C ALA A 208 -5.67 -26.87 0.74
N PRO A 209 -5.00 -27.65 1.59
CA PRO A 209 -5.19 -29.10 1.62
C PRO A 209 -6.64 -29.44 1.96
N GLY A 210 -7.36 -30.08 1.02
CA GLY A 210 -8.76 -30.45 1.18
C GLY A 210 -9.77 -29.58 0.45
N ALA A 211 -9.35 -28.53 -0.23
CA ALA A 211 -10.19 -27.78 -1.14
C ALA A 211 -10.53 -28.63 -2.37
N ASN A 212 -11.80 -28.77 -2.67
CA ASN A 212 -12.28 -29.48 -3.87
C ASN A 212 -12.24 -28.52 -5.05
N GLY A 213 -11.14 -28.45 -5.74
CA GLY A 213 -11.03 -27.67 -6.97
C GLY A 213 -9.82 -26.76 -6.99
N SER A 214 -9.56 -26.17 -8.13
CA SER A 214 -8.58 -25.11 -8.30
C SER A 214 -9.20 -23.79 -7.80
N ASP A 215 -9.14 -23.58 -6.52
CA ASP A 215 -9.64 -22.35 -5.91
C ASP A 215 -8.68 -21.22 -6.29
N ILE A 216 -9.09 -20.39 -7.23
CA ILE A 216 -8.33 -19.23 -7.71
C ILE A 216 -9.11 -17.98 -7.33
N ASP A 217 -8.50 -17.14 -6.52
CA ASP A 217 -9.02 -15.81 -6.27
C ASP A 217 -8.57 -14.87 -7.37
N GLU A 218 -9.49 -14.06 -7.87
CA GLU A 218 -9.24 -13.03 -8.86
C GLU A 218 -9.37 -11.67 -8.22
N HIS A 219 -8.36 -10.83 -8.43
CA HIS A 219 -8.27 -9.48 -7.88
C HIS A 219 -8.29 -8.47 -9.01
N MET A 220 -9.05 -7.40 -8.86
CA MET A 220 -9.11 -6.31 -9.81
C MET A 220 -9.24 -4.98 -9.08
N VAL A 221 -8.51 -3.97 -9.54
CA VAL A 221 -8.62 -2.60 -9.05
C VAL A 221 -8.53 -1.60 -10.20
N ALA A 222 -9.26 -0.52 -10.10
CA ALA A 222 -9.14 0.62 -10.99
C ALA A 222 -9.32 1.91 -10.20
N PHE A 223 -8.55 2.93 -10.55
CA PHE A 223 -8.72 4.25 -9.96
C PHE A 223 -8.61 5.36 -11.00
N VAL A 224 -9.21 6.48 -10.69
CA VAL A 224 -9.04 7.76 -11.37
C VAL A 224 -8.93 8.89 -10.37
N ASN A 225 -7.87 9.68 -10.46
CA ASN A 225 -7.68 10.91 -9.69
C ASN A 225 -7.57 12.09 -10.65
N TYR A 226 -8.16 13.21 -10.27
CA TYR A 226 -8.10 14.43 -11.06
C TYR A 226 -7.77 15.64 -10.18
N THR A 227 -6.72 16.36 -10.55
CA THR A 227 -6.21 17.52 -9.82
C THR A 227 -6.46 18.80 -10.59
N VAL A 228 -7.15 19.74 -9.97
CA VAL A 228 -7.38 21.09 -10.49
C VAL A 228 -6.98 22.12 -9.45
N GLY A 229 -5.93 22.87 -9.72
CA GLY A 229 -5.40 23.85 -8.77
C GLY A 229 -5.00 23.17 -7.45
N PRO A 230 -5.56 23.59 -6.31
CA PRO A 230 -5.23 23.00 -5.01
C PRO A 230 -6.06 21.74 -4.67
N VAL A 231 -7.00 21.33 -5.51
CA VAL A 231 -7.96 20.28 -5.21
C VAL A 231 -7.65 19.02 -6.02
N THR A 232 -7.63 17.86 -5.37
CA THR A 232 -7.60 16.55 -6.00
C THR A 232 -8.86 15.80 -5.60
N ALA A 233 -9.61 15.28 -6.56
CA ALA A 233 -10.73 14.36 -6.34
C ALA A 233 -10.41 13.03 -7.00
N GLY A 234 -10.84 11.93 -6.38
CA GLY A 234 -10.56 10.60 -6.88
C GLY A 234 -11.66 9.60 -6.59
N TYR A 235 -11.64 8.53 -7.37
CA TYR A 235 -12.53 7.39 -7.23
C TYR A 235 -11.74 6.10 -7.46
N THR A 236 -11.98 5.12 -6.61
CA THR A 236 -11.36 3.80 -6.67
C THR A 236 -12.44 2.74 -6.63
N GLN A 237 -12.28 1.70 -7.44
CA GLN A 237 -13.11 0.51 -7.42
C GLN A 237 -12.21 -0.72 -7.36
N ALA A 238 -12.52 -1.62 -6.44
CA ALA A 238 -11.77 -2.84 -6.23
C ALA A 238 -12.72 -4.05 -6.13
N GLN A 239 -12.26 -5.22 -6.54
CA GLN A 239 -13.04 -6.45 -6.48
C GLN A 239 -12.14 -7.65 -6.21
N ILE A 240 -12.57 -8.48 -5.26
CA ILE A 240 -12.03 -9.82 -5.04
C ILE A 240 -13.13 -10.82 -5.36
N SER A 241 -12.88 -11.69 -6.33
CA SER A 241 -13.75 -12.84 -6.61
C SER A 241 -13.08 -14.09 -6.07
N THR A 242 -13.62 -14.64 -4.99
CA THR A 242 -13.07 -15.86 -4.40
C THR A 242 -13.43 -17.09 -5.22
N GLY A 243 -12.44 -17.94 -5.48
CA GLY A 243 -12.66 -19.27 -6.06
C GLY A 243 -13.09 -20.32 -5.03
N VAL A 244 -13.04 -20.00 -3.75
CA VAL A 244 -13.37 -20.92 -2.66
C VAL A 244 -14.88 -21.10 -2.56
N GLN A 245 -15.36 -22.35 -2.63
CA GLN A 245 -16.78 -22.63 -2.51
C GLN A 245 -17.32 -22.20 -1.15
N GLY A 246 -18.25 -21.25 -1.13
CA GLY A 246 -18.82 -20.68 0.07
C GLY A 246 -17.99 -19.56 0.70
N GLY A 247 -16.92 -19.15 0.05
CA GLY A 247 -16.19 -17.92 0.40
C GLY A 247 -16.99 -16.67 0.02
N ALA A 248 -16.67 -15.56 0.63
CA ALA A 248 -17.23 -14.27 0.28
C ALA A 248 -16.41 -13.62 -0.84
N SER A 249 -17.08 -13.16 -1.90
CA SER A 249 -16.51 -12.20 -2.83
C SER A 249 -16.74 -10.79 -2.29
N GLU A 250 -15.82 -9.87 -2.58
CA GLU A 250 -15.85 -8.50 -2.08
C GLU A 250 -15.83 -7.51 -3.23
N HIS A 251 -16.62 -6.46 -3.08
CA HIS A 251 -16.66 -5.35 -4.01
C HIS A 251 -16.55 -4.05 -3.22
N ALA A 252 -15.44 -3.36 -3.40
CA ALA A 252 -15.16 -2.09 -2.72
C ALA A 252 -15.24 -0.92 -3.69
N THR A 253 -15.88 0.15 -3.27
CA THR A 253 -15.87 1.44 -3.95
C THR A 253 -15.47 2.53 -2.97
N GLY A 254 -14.66 3.47 -3.43
CA GLY A 254 -14.23 4.58 -2.59
C GLY A 254 -14.10 5.87 -3.39
N TRP A 255 -14.34 6.98 -2.76
CA TRP A 255 -14.04 8.28 -3.32
C TRP A 255 -13.46 9.20 -2.26
N GLY A 256 -12.68 10.18 -2.70
CA GLY A 256 -12.10 11.16 -1.80
C GLY A 256 -11.83 12.49 -2.48
N VAL A 257 -11.80 13.52 -1.68
CA VAL A 257 -11.39 14.87 -2.09
C VAL A 257 -10.37 15.38 -1.09
N ALA A 258 -9.19 15.76 -1.59
CA ALA A 258 -8.15 16.42 -0.82
C ALA A 258 -7.90 17.83 -1.33
N VAL A 259 -7.67 18.78 -0.43
CA VAL A 259 -7.42 20.17 -0.76
C VAL A 259 -6.17 20.68 -0.04
N ASN A 260 -5.27 21.33 -0.79
CA ASN A 260 -4.15 22.07 -0.24
C ASN A 260 -4.63 23.49 0.10
N LEU A 261 -4.91 23.73 1.38
CA LEU A 261 -5.37 25.04 1.87
C LEU A 261 -4.25 26.08 1.85
N MET A 262 -3.02 25.64 2.08
CA MET A 262 -1.76 26.39 2.00
C MET A 262 -0.67 25.44 1.54
N ASP A 263 0.54 25.95 1.29
CA ASP A 263 1.71 25.15 0.83
C ASP A 263 2.03 23.97 1.74
N ASN A 264 1.66 24.03 3.00
CA ASN A 264 1.98 23.04 4.03
C ASN A 264 0.79 22.55 4.85
N LEU A 265 -0.44 22.97 4.51
CA LEU A 265 -1.67 22.57 5.18
C LEU A 265 -2.63 21.93 4.17
N SER A 266 -3.02 20.69 4.42
CA SER A 266 -3.97 19.94 3.61
C SER A 266 -5.14 19.45 4.45
N ALA A 267 -6.29 19.29 3.83
CA ALA A 267 -7.46 18.66 4.41
C ALA A 267 -8.11 17.73 3.38
N SER A 268 -8.78 16.69 3.85
CA SER A 268 -9.51 15.74 3.02
C SER A 268 -10.79 15.25 3.66
N TYR A 269 -11.67 14.73 2.82
CA TYR A 269 -12.82 13.92 3.19
C TYR A 269 -12.98 12.81 2.15
N GLY A 270 -13.39 11.63 2.59
CA GLY A 270 -13.64 10.49 1.73
C GLY A 270 -14.66 9.53 2.32
N GLU A 271 -15.15 8.66 1.46
CA GLU A 271 -16.06 7.57 1.80
C GLU A 271 -15.61 6.29 1.08
N ARG A 272 -15.87 5.15 1.71
CA ARG A 272 -15.66 3.83 1.14
C ARG A 272 -16.80 2.91 1.54
N GLU A 273 -17.26 2.10 0.60
CA GLU A 273 -18.22 1.03 0.81
C GLU A 273 -17.57 -0.30 0.43
N VAL A 274 -17.78 -1.34 1.24
CA VAL A 274 -17.37 -2.71 0.94
C VAL A 274 -18.58 -3.62 1.03
N GLU A 275 -19.01 -4.15 -0.12
CA GLU A 275 -20.07 -5.13 -0.22
C GLU A 275 -19.48 -6.53 -0.20
N GLN A 276 -19.92 -7.36 0.75
CA GLN A 276 -19.58 -8.77 0.81
C GLN A 276 -20.70 -9.62 0.24
N GLU A 277 -20.39 -10.35 -0.84
CA GLU A 277 -21.25 -11.38 -1.38
C GLU A 277 -20.94 -12.74 -0.79
N ASN A 278 -21.68 -13.14 0.23
CA ASN A 278 -21.58 -14.48 0.80
C ASN A 278 -22.68 -15.38 0.25
N ALA A 279 -22.32 -16.54 -0.28
CA ALA A 279 -23.27 -17.52 -0.82
C ALA A 279 -24.30 -18.04 0.20
N SER A 280 -24.10 -17.81 1.49
CA SER A 280 -24.89 -18.38 2.59
C SER A 280 -25.56 -17.36 3.51
N ALA A 281 -25.28 -16.06 3.34
CA ALA A 281 -25.78 -14.99 4.23
C ALA A 281 -26.37 -13.82 3.41
N ALA A 282 -27.10 -12.95 4.09
CA ALA A 282 -27.52 -11.67 3.50
C ALA A 282 -26.29 -10.83 3.16
N HIS A 283 -26.34 -10.12 2.04
CA HIS A 283 -25.34 -9.11 1.69
C HIS A 283 -25.29 -8.06 2.80
N VAL A 284 -24.09 -7.80 3.26
CA VAL A 284 -23.82 -6.73 4.24
C VAL A 284 -22.84 -5.78 3.61
N THR A 285 -23.19 -4.52 3.55
CA THR A 285 -22.30 -3.44 3.12
C THR A 285 -21.72 -2.79 4.36
N GLU A 286 -20.41 -2.71 4.43
CA GLU A 286 -19.69 -1.91 5.41
C GLU A 286 -19.47 -0.52 4.80
N ASP A 287 -19.92 0.51 5.50
CA ASP A 287 -19.84 1.90 5.07
C ASP A 287 -18.82 2.63 5.94
N MET A 288 -17.82 3.24 5.32
CA MET A 288 -16.77 3.98 6.00
C MET A 288 -16.74 5.42 5.51
N GLU A 289 -16.56 6.36 6.42
CA GLU A 289 -16.30 7.76 6.10
C GLU A 289 -15.25 8.35 7.02
N GLY A 290 -14.54 9.38 6.54
CA GLY A 290 -13.53 10.01 7.35
C GLY A 290 -13.05 11.35 6.81
N TYR A 291 -12.48 12.13 7.71
CA TYR A 291 -11.81 13.36 7.35
C TYR A 291 -10.44 13.46 8.02
N ALA A 292 -9.52 14.09 7.32
CA ALA A 292 -8.16 14.29 7.81
C ALA A 292 -7.66 15.71 7.55
N VAL A 293 -6.75 16.15 8.39
CA VAL A 293 -6.00 17.41 8.24
C VAL A 293 -4.54 17.14 8.55
N SER A 294 -3.63 17.64 7.72
CA SER A 294 -2.20 17.53 7.97
C SER A 294 -1.48 18.87 7.80
N TYR A 295 -0.48 19.11 8.64
CA TYR A 295 0.39 20.27 8.57
C TYR A 295 1.85 19.85 8.62
N THR A 296 2.61 20.20 7.57
CA THR A 296 4.02 19.80 7.41
C THR A 296 4.97 20.97 7.62
N MET A 297 5.97 20.77 8.47
CA MET A 297 7.05 21.73 8.76
C MET A 297 8.42 21.05 8.51
N GLY A 298 8.98 21.23 7.33
CA GLY A 298 10.24 20.57 6.97
C GLY A 298 10.09 19.05 6.96
N SER A 299 10.79 18.37 7.87
CA SER A 299 10.72 16.90 8.01
C SER A 299 9.77 16.43 9.13
N ALA A 300 8.93 17.31 9.65
CA ALA A 300 7.91 17.00 10.65
C ALA A 300 6.51 17.24 10.09
N THR A 301 5.59 16.31 10.34
CA THR A 301 4.17 16.45 9.99
C THR A 301 3.32 16.18 11.24
N ILE A 302 2.38 17.08 11.52
CA ILE A 302 1.32 16.85 12.50
C ILE A 302 0.05 16.58 11.69
N ALA A 303 -0.64 15.50 12.01
CA ALA A 303 -1.90 15.12 11.37
C ALA A 303 -2.98 14.82 12.40
N PHE A 304 -4.20 14.98 11.95
CA PHE A 304 -5.42 14.60 12.66
C PHE A 304 -6.33 13.90 11.68
N GLN A 305 -6.95 12.81 12.12
CA GLN A 305 -8.03 12.15 11.39
C GLN A 305 -9.14 11.71 12.33
N ASN A 306 -10.34 11.57 11.78
CA ASN A 306 -11.46 10.88 12.39
C ASN A 306 -12.15 10.04 11.32
N ASN A 307 -12.26 8.75 11.58
CA ASN A 307 -12.85 7.76 10.71
C ASN A 307 -13.97 7.05 11.44
N GLU A 308 -15.06 6.77 10.75
CA GLU A 308 -16.24 6.07 11.26
C GLU A 308 -16.62 4.95 10.31
N THR A 309 -17.14 3.84 10.84
CA THR A 309 -17.72 2.76 10.04
C THR A 309 -19.06 2.29 10.57
N GLY A 310 -19.98 2.00 9.65
CA GLY A 310 -21.21 1.27 9.90
C GLY A 310 -21.10 -0.18 9.42
N ASN A 311 -21.79 -1.09 10.11
CA ASN A 311 -21.75 -2.53 9.84
C ASN A 311 -20.32 -3.11 9.89
N ASN A 312 -19.54 -2.63 10.83
CA ASN A 312 -18.14 -2.97 11.01
C ASN A 312 -17.91 -4.49 10.99
N GLY A 313 -16.86 -4.93 10.29
CA GLY A 313 -16.54 -6.33 10.10
C GLY A 313 -17.59 -7.12 9.32
N GLY A 314 -18.38 -6.47 8.45
CA GLY A 314 -19.49 -7.11 7.74
C GLY A 314 -20.62 -7.57 8.66
N THR A 315 -20.72 -7.02 9.87
CA THR A 315 -21.73 -7.39 10.86
C THR A 315 -22.79 -6.30 10.98
N ASN A 316 -24.03 -6.64 10.63
CA ASN A 316 -25.13 -5.70 10.62
C ASN A 316 -25.35 -5.03 11.98
N GLY A 317 -25.33 -3.71 11.99
CA GLY A 317 -25.63 -2.88 13.17
C GLY A 317 -24.46 -2.72 14.15
N THR A 318 -23.25 -3.15 13.80
CA THR A 318 -22.03 -2.82 14.52
C THR A 318 -21.42 -1.54 13.94
N ASN A 319 -20.92 -0.67 14.80
CA ASN A 319 -20.23 0.55 14.39
C ASN A 319 -18.89 0.64 15.09
N ASP A 320 -17.96 1.33 14.50
CA ASP A 320 -16.68 1.67 15.11
C ASP A 320 -16.27 3.10 14.72
N GLU A 321 -15.46 3.74 15.54
CA GLU A 321 -14.96 5.09 15.34
C GLU A 321 -13.51 5.16 15.82
N ASN A 322 -12.66 5.82 15.02
CA ASN A 322 -11.28 6.13 15.42
C ASN A 322 -10.98 7.62 15.24
N THR A 323 -10.45 8.22 16.28
CA THR A 323 -9.85 9.57 16.21
C THR A 323 -8.36 9.46 16.49
N GLU A 324 -7.52 9.90 15.56
CA GLU A 324 -6.06 9.88 15.72
C GLU A 324 -5.45 11.28 15.59
N ILE A 325 -4.44 11.54 16.44
CA ILE A 325 -3.49 12.65 16.29
C ILE A 325 -2.11 12.04 16.14
N ALA A 326 -1.40 12.39 15.07
CA ALA A 326 -0.08 11.87 14.79
C ALA A 326 0.97 12.96 14.68
N LEU A 327 2.18 12.65 15.15
CA LEU A 327 3.41 13.40 14.87
C LEU A 327 4.38 12.48 14.13
N SER A 328 4.62 12.76 12.86
CA SER A 328 5.56 12.02 12.01
C SER A 328 6.85 12.82 11.82
N LEU A 329 7.98 12.16 11.95
CA LEU A 329 9.33 12.72 11.76
C LEU A 329 10.07 11.87 10.72
N SER A 330 10.74 12.54 9.76
CA SER A 330 11.60 11.90 8.75
C SER A 330 13.03 12.43 8.86
N PHE A 331 14.03 11.57 8.74
CA PHE A 331 15.45 11.94 8.82
C PHE A 331 16.35 11.02 8.01
#